data_815910ff24011ad3d914259ecbba1780
#
_entry.id   815910ff24011ad3d914259ecbba1780
#
_cell.length_a   1.000
_cell.length_b   1.000
_cell.length_c   1.000
_cell.angle_alpha   90.00
_cell.angle_beta   90.00
_cell.angle_gamma   90.00
#
_symmetry.space_group_name_H-M   'P 1'
#
loop_
_entity.id
_entity.type
_entity.pdbx_description
1 polymer ?
#
loop_
_entity_poly.entity_id
_entity_poly.type
_entity_poly.pdbx_seq_one_letter_code
_entity_poly.pdbx_strand_id
1 'polypeptide(L)' 'MSKILIVEDNEMNRDMLSRRLERKGFKVVMAEDGAKGVHMSKSENPDLILMDL' A
#
# COMPACT_ATOMS: atom_id res chain seq x y z
N MET A 1 -9.02 8.09 -10.10
CA MET A 1 -7.78 8.15 -9.31
C MET A 1 -7.36 6.75 -8.94
N SER A 2 -6.09 6.42 -9.16
CA SER A 2 -5.60 5.07 -8.91
C SER A 2 -5.42 4.80 -7.42
N LYS A 3 -5.78 3.60 -7.02
CA LYS A 3 -5.58 3.13 -5.65
C LYS A 3 -4.38 2.19 -5.63
N ILE A 4 -3.44 2.45 -4.73
CA ILE A 4 -2.23 1.66 -4.56
C ILE A 4 -2.24 1.00 -3.19
N LEU A 5 -2.01 -0.30 -3.17
CA LEU A 5 -1.80 -1.04 -1.92
C LEU A 5 -0.30 -1.17 -1.69
N ILE A 6 0.17 -0.70 -0.54
CA ILE A 6 1.56 -0.86 -0.13
C ILE A 6 1.63 -1.99 0.89
N VAL A 7 2.47 -2.99 0.61
CA VAL A 7 2.73 -4.08 1.55
C VAL A 7 4.19 -3.95 1.99
N GLU A 8 4.40 -3.47 3.20
CA GLU A 8 5.73 -3.14 3.73
C GLU A 8 5.73 -3.41 5.23
N ASP A 9 6.68 -4.22 5.70
CA ASP A 9 6.76 -4.58 7.11
C ASP A 9 7.40 -3.51 7.98
N ASN A 10 8.20 -2.64 7.40
CA ASN A 10 8.84 -1.54 8.13
C ASN A 10 7.90 -0.35 8.18
N GLU A 11 7.53 0.06 9.39
CA GLU A 11 6.56 1.14 9.59
C GLU A 11 7.03 2.45 8.99
N MET A 12 8.30 2.80 9.17
CA MET A 12 8.85 4.04 8.64
C MET A 12 8.83 4.08 7.13
N ASN A 13 9.24 2.97 6.49
CA ASN A 13 9.21 2.89 5.03
C ASN A 13 7.79 2.95 4.50
N ARG A 14 6.87 2.27 5.18
CA ARG A 14 5.46 2.26 4.81
C ARG A 14 4.89 3.68 4.85
N ASP A 15 5.19 4.42 5.91
CA ASP A 15 4.72 5.78 6.08
C ASP A 15 5.31 6.71 5.01
N MET A 16 6.62 6.61 4.76
CA MET A 16 7.28 7.43 3.74
C MET A 16 6.70 7.20 2.36
N LEU A 17 6.53 5.94 1.99
CA LEU A 17 6.00 5.60 0.68
C LEU A 17 4.57 6.10 0.51
N SER A 18 3.73 5.93 1.54
CA SER A 18 2.35 6.36 1.47
C SER A 18 2.24 7.87 1.28
N ARG A 19 3.02 8.64 2.03
CA ARG A 19 3.02 10.10 1.90
C ARG A 19 3.47 10.56 0.52
N ARG A 20 4.51 9.92 0.00
CA ARG A 20 5.05 10.26 -1.31
C ARG A 20 4.04 10.03 -2.41
N LEU A 21 3.33 8.89 -2.35
CA LEU A 21 2.33 8.56 -3.34
C LEU A 21 1.09 9.43 -3.21
N GLU A 22 0.68 9.73 -2.00
CA GLU A 22 -0.46 10.62 -1.78
C GLU A 22 -0.21 12.02 -2.33
N ARG A 23 1.02 12.52 -2.23
CA ARG A 23 1.37 13.81 -2.81
C ARG A 23 1.21 13.83 -4.32
N LYS A 24 1.36 12.67 -4.97
CA LYS A 24 1.20 12.55 -6.41
C LYS A 24 -0.25 12.32 -6.83
N GLY A 25 -1.16 12.31 -5.87
CA GLY A 25 -2.58 12.20 -6.16
C GLY A 25 -3.13 10.78 -6.12
N PHE A 26 -2.33 9.79 -5.70
CA PHE A 26 -2.81 8.42 -5.58
C PHE A 26 -3.55 8.22 -4.27
N LYS A 27 -4.55 7.34 -4.30
CA LYS A 27 -5.18 6.87 -3.09
C LYS A 27 -4.36 5.68 -2.60
N VAL A 28 -4.00 5.67 -1.31
CA VAL A 28 -3.09 4.65 -0.76
C VAL A 28 -3.78 3.90 0.37
N VAL A 29 -3.66 2.57 0.32
CA VAL A 29 -4.00 1.68 1.43
C VAL A 29 -2.75 0.89 1.79
N MET A 30 -2.61 0.49 3.05
CA MET A 30 -1.37 -0.11 3.53
C MET A 30 -1.63 -1.41 4.28
N ALA A 31 -0.73 -2.36 4.08
CA ALA A 31 -0.70 -3.61 4.82
C ALA A 31 0.69 -3.78 5.43
N GLU A 32 0.76 -4.26 6.67
CA GLU A 32 2.02 -4.38 7.40
C GLU A 32 2.73 -5.71 7.18
N ASP A 33 2.05 -6.68 6.57
CA ASP A 33 2.65 -7.98 6.28
C ASP A 33 1.97 -8.62 5.07
N GLY A 34 2.51 -9.77 4.63
CA GLY A 34 2.00 -10.44 3.45
C GLY A 34 0.58 -10.97 3.60
N ALA A 35 0.23 -11.47 4.80
CA ALA A 35 -1.12 -11.98 5.04
C ALA A 35 -2.16 -10.88 4.90
N LYS A 36 -1.90 -9.73 5.50
CA LYS A 36 -2.78 -8.57 5.36
C LYS A 36 -2.80 -8.05 3.95
N GLY A 37 -1.65 -8.11 3.26
CA GLY A 37 -1.56 -7.71 1.87
C GLY A 37 -2.47 -8.54 0.97
N VAL A 38 -2.47 -9.85 1.15
CA VAL A 38 -3.35 -10.73 0.38
C VAL A 38 -4.81 -10.42 0.66
N HIS A 39 -5.17 -10.26 1.93
CA HIS A 39 -6.52 -9.92 2.31
C HIS A 39 -6.97 -8.59 1.68
N MET A 40 -6.14 -7.58 1.80
CA MET A 40 -6.46 -6.24 1.30
C MET A 40 -6.45 -6.16 -0.22
N SER A 41 -5.66 -7.00 -0.89
CA SER A 41 -5.69 -7.05 -2.35
C SER A 41 -7.05 -7.46 -2.87
N LYS A 42 -7.79 -8.22 -2.07
CA LYS A 42 -9.14 -8.65 -2.42
C LYS A 42 -10.21 -7.67 -1.95
N SER A 43 -10.07 -7.17 -0.73
CA SER A 43 -11.10 -6.30 -0.12
C SER A 43 -11.06 -4.87 -0.67
N GLU A 44 -9.87 -4.36 -0.97
CA GLU A 44 -9.69 -2.97 -1.42
C GLU A 44 -9.66 -2.82 -2.93
N ASN A 45 -9.46 -3.91 -3.65
CA ASN A 45 -9.42 -3.92 -5.11
C ASN A 45 -8.46 -2.84 -5.67
N PRO A 46 -7.18 -2.85 -5.27
CA PRO A 46 -6.24 -1.83 -5.73
C PRO A 46 -5.89 -1.98 -7.20
N ASP A 47 -5.49 -0.88 -7.82
CA ASP A 47 -5.01 -0.88 -9.20
C ASP A 47 -3.58 -1.38 -9.30
N LEU A 48 -2.80 -1.18 -8.23
CA LEU A 48 -1.40 -1.56 -8.20
C LEU A 48 -1.03 -1.99 -6.77
N ILE A 49 -0.15 -2.98 -6.67
CA ILE A 49 0.38 -3.44 -5.39
C ILE A 49 1.89 -3.25 -5.39
N LEU A 50 2.39 -2.51 -4.42
CA LEU A 50 3.82 -2.37 -4.17
C LEU A 50 4.15 -3.24 -2.96
N MET A 51 4.97 -4.28 -3.18
CA MET A 51 5.30 -5.22 -2.12
C MET A 51 6.81 -5.19 -1.88
N ASP A 52 7.18 -4.84 -0.66
CA ASP A 52 8.58 -4.78 -0.23
C ASP A 52 8.66 -5.33 1.20
N LEU A 53 8.83 -6.62 1.28
CA LEU A 53 8.88 -7.34 2.57
C LEU A 53 10.31 -7.73 2.94
#